data_180335461e4b6a2395b30ce4d2644344
#
_entry.id   180335461e4b6a2395b30ce4d2644344
#
_cell.length_a   1.000
_cell.length_b   1.000
_cell.length_c   1.000
_cell.angle_alpha   90.00
_cell.angle_beta   90.00
_cell.angle_gamma   90.00
#
_symmetry.space_group_name_H-M   'P 1'
#
loop_
_entity.id
_entity.type
_entity.pdbx_description
1 polymer ?
#
loop_
_entity_poly.entity_id
_entity_poly.type
_entity_poly.pdbx_seq_one_letter_code
_entity_poly.pdbx_strand_id
1 'polypeptide(L)'
;MRQDRRQHAARLLQEGRSPSQVAQEMHLPLGVVMNFLYHEVGLGRLRRSDILFSIDPLVRQSVEQAIAKTGSTSPAKVRRALERAGVQVPRDDLNVYLRLRDARVDLGDMYEFIREIELRLHKLVQQVLVAEYGEAEWWRKGVPLHVREDCALTNERDSEPVATLYCYTTVMHLRQIFDREWNVLLRALPGRLRSDKPEFLASLVRLNRIRNVVMHPVKGILLNEDDFDFVRRLRWQLLQAEKISEQAGQSAPQPAPSPEPPQPAEAA
;
A
#
# COMPACT_ATOMS: atom_id res chain seq x y z
N MET A 1 11.04 -18.09 12.83
CA MET A 1 9.95 -18.53 13.73
C MET A 1 8.67 -17.70 13.65
N ARG A 2 8.64 -16.37 13.90
CA ARG A 2 7.38 -15.58 13.80
C ARG A 2 6.87 -15.42 12.36
N GLN A 3 7.75 -15.26 11.39
CA GLN A 3 7.39 -15.12 9.97
C GLN A 3 6.73 -16.41 9.45
N ASP A 4 7.26 -17.57 9.82
CA ASP A 4 6.73 -18.87 9.40
C ASP A 4 5.30 -19.13 9.92
N ARG A 5 5.01 -18.70 11.16
CA ARG A 5 3.66 -18.84 11.74
C ARG A 5 2.61 -17.96 11.06
N ARG A 6 2.99 -16.75 10.62
CA ARG A 6 2.09 -15.86 9.87
C ARG A 6 1.76 -16.43 8.49
N GLN A 7 2.79 -16.89 7.79
CA GLN A 7 2.62 -17.54 6.48
C GLN A 7 1.82 -18.85 6.60
N HIS A 8 2.02 -19.59 7.69
CA HIS A 8 1.26 -20.79 7.96
C HIS A 8 -0.22 -20.48 8.18
N ALA A 9 -0.55 -19.47 9.00
CA ALA A 9 -1.93 -19.02 9.18
C ALA A 9 -2.59 -18.58 7.86
N ALA A 10 -1.86 -17.83 7.02
CA ALA A 10 -2.34 -17.41 5.72
C ALA A 10 -2.60 -18.59 4.77
N ARG A 11 -1.74 -19.58 4.76
CA ARG A 11 -1.90 -20.80 3.95
C ARG A 11 -3.13 -21.59 4.39
N LEU A 12 -3.33 -21.84 5.69
CA LEU A 12 -4.52 -22.52 6.19
C LEU A 12 -5.81 -21.81 5.79
N LEU A 13 -5.81 -20.48 5.85
CA LEU A 13 -6.95 -19.69 5.37
C LEU A 13 -7.21 -19.87 3.87
N GLN A 14 -6.15 -19.87 3.05
CA GLN A 14 -6.24 -20.09 1.60
C GLN A 14 -6.68 -21.53 1.25
N GLU A 15 -6.44 -22.49 2.14
CA GLU A 15 -6.96 -23.87 2.07
C GLU A 15 -8.44 -23.98 2.48
N GLY A 16 -9.09 -22.86 2.81
CA GLY A 16 -10.52 -22.78 3.12
C GLY A 16 -10.86 -22.91 4.61
N ARG A 17 -9.88 -22.84 5.51
CA ARG A 17 -10.14 -22.82 6.96
C ARG A 17 -10.65 -21.43 7.36
N SER A 18 -11.71 -21.39 8.19
CA SER A 18 -12.13 -20.13 8.81
C SER A 18 -11.09 -19.65 9.85
N PRO A 19 -11.07 -18.35 10.22
CA PRO A 19 -10.14 -17.85 11.24
C PRO A 19 -10.22 -18.60 12.57
N SER A 20 -11.40 -19.05 12.97
CA SER A 20 -11.59 -19.86 14.19
C SER A 20 -10.97 -21.25 14.05
N GLN A 21 -11.11 -21.88 12.89
CA GLN A 21 -10.49 -23.17 12.61
C GLN A 21 -8.96 -23.04 12.54
N VAL A 22 -8.43 -21.99 11.94
CA VAL A 22 -6.98 -21.71 11.95
C VAL A 22 -6.47 -21.54 13.38
N ALA A 23 -7.22 -20.84 14.24
CA ALA A 23 -6.87 -20.66 15.64
C ALA A 23 -6.82 -22.00 16.41
N GLN A 24 -7.79 -22.87 16.17
CA GLN A 24 -7.83 -24.21 16.75
C GLN A 24 -6.66 -25.09 16.27
N GLU A 25 -6.41 -25.13 14.96
CA GLU A 25 -5.36 -25.96 14.36
C GLU A 25 -3.95 -25.50 14.74
N MET A 26 -3.74 -24.20 14.89
CA MET A 26 -2.47 -23.64 15.34
C MET A 26 -2.30 -23.62 16.87
N HIS A 27 -3.32 -24.01 17.63
CA HIS A 27 -3.37 -23.91 19.11
C HIS A 27 -3.04 -22.49 19.60
N LEU A 28 -3.62 -21.47 18.95
CA LEU A 28 -3.41 -20.06 19.27
C LEU A 28 -4.74 -19.36 19.55
N PRO A 29 -4.75 -18.33 20.41
CA PRO A 29 -5.91 -17.46 20.55
C PRO A 29 -6.30 -16.81 19.22
N LEU A 30 -7.62 -16.73 18.93
CA LEU A 30 -8.11 -16.10 17.70
C LEU A 30 -7.55 -14.70 17.45
N GLY A 31 -7.41 -13.87 18.50
CA GLY A 31 -6.83 -12.53 18.38
C GLY A 31 -5.39 -12.52 17.84
N VAL A 32 -4.60 -13.55 18.17
CA VAL A 32 -3.23 -13.70 17.65
C VAL A 32 -3.28 -14.09 16.17
N VAL A 33 -4.15 -15.03 15.82
CA VAL A 33 -4.34 -15.45 14.41
C VAL A 33 -4.83 -14.27 13.57
N MET A 34 -5.83 -13.52 14.04
CA MET A 34 -6.30 -12.32 13.35
C MET A 34 -5.18 -11.29 13.13
N ASN A 35 -4.30 -11.09 14.12
CA ASN A 35 -3.14 -10.22 13.95
C ASN A 35 -2.16 -10.76 12.88
N PHE A 36 -2.00 -12.08 12.76
CA PHE A 36 -1.19 -12.68 11.70
C PHE A 36 -1.82 -12.45 10.33
N LEU A 37 -3.12 -12.72 10.20
CA LEU A 37 -3.85 -12.53 8.96
C LEU A 37 -3.86 -11.06 8.54
N TYR A 38 -4.12 -10.12 9.46
CA TYR A 38 -4.05 -8.68 9.16
C TYR A 38 -2.65 -8.22 8.77
N HIS A 39 -1.61 -8.80 9.35
CA HIS A 39 -0.26 -8.52 8.90
C HIS A 39 -0.04 -8.97 7.45
N GLU A 40 -0.48 -10.17 7.08
CA GLU A 40 -0.37 -10.67 5.71
C GLU A 40 -1.25 -9.87 4.73
N VAL A 41 -2.41 -9.39 5.19
CA VAL A 41 -3.21 -8.41 4.45
C VAL A 41 -2.43 -7.08 4.30
N GLY A 42 -1.72 -6.62 5.35
CA GLY A 42 -0.83 -5.45 5.30
C GLY A 42 0.30 -5.56 4.30
N LEU A 43 0.80 -6.78 4.10
CA LEU A 43 1.82 -7.09 3.10
C LEU A 43 1.26 -7.32 1.68
N GLY A 44 -0.06 -7.23 1.48
CA GLY A 44 -0.70 -7.51 0.19
C GLY A 44 -0.69 -8.98 -0.24
N ARG A 45 -0.40 -9.91 0.68
CA ARG A 45 -0.40 -11.36 0.41
C ARG A 45 -1.77 -12.00 0.59
N LEU A 46 -2.63 -11.38 1.37
CA LEU A 46 -4.04 -11.71 1.54
C LEU A 46 -4.89 -10.47 1.30
N ARG A 47 -6.16 -10.68 0.96
CA ARG A 47 -7.18 -9.63 0.94
C ARG A 47 -8.09 -9.79 2.15
N ARG A 48 -8.73 -8.72 2.61
CA ARG A 48 -9.77 -8.80 3.67
C ARG A 48 -10.93 -9.69 3.24
N SER A 49 -11.27 -9.66 1.96
CA SER A 49 -12.26 -10.56 1.34
C SER A 49 -11.89 -12.03 1.51
N ASP A 50 -10.61 -12.39 1.44
CA ASP A 50 -10.19 -13.79 1.60
C ASP A 50 -10.50 -14.27 3.02
N ILE A 51 -10.34 -13.41 4.05
CA ILE A 51 -10.71 -13.73 5.44
C ILE A 51 -12.25 -13.81 5.57
N LEU A 52 -12.98 -12.89 4.96
CA LEU A 52 -14.44 -12.88 5.01
C LEU A 52 -15.04 -14.10 4.31
N PHE A 53 -14.52 -14.44 3.14
CA PHE A 53 -15.02 -15.57 2.33
C PHE A 53 -14.56 -16.93 2.83
N SER A 54 -13.58 -17.02 3.71
CA SER A 54 -13.22 -18.26 4.39
C SER A 54 -14.27 -18.71 5.44
N ILE A 55 -15.15 -17.79 5.86
CA ILE A 55 -16.29 -18.15 6.71
C ILE A 55 -17.35 -18.82 5.84
N ASP A 56 -17.91 -19.93 6.33
CA ASP A 56 -18.90 -20.73 5.61
C ASP A 56 -19.99 -19.87 4.96
N PRO A 57 -20.28 -20.04 3.65
CA PRO A 57 -21.31 -19.30 2.93
C PRO A 57 -22.69 -19.33 3.59
N LEU A 58 -23.09 -20.48 4.15
CA LEU A 58 -24.36 -20.63 4.86
C LEU A 58 -24.38 -19.78 6.13
N VAL A 59 -23.27 -19.75 6.86
CA VAL A 59 -23.10 -18.88 8.04
C VAL A 59 -23.24 -17.42 7.63
N ARG A 60 -22.55 -16.98 6.58
CA ARG A 60 -22.60 -15.61 6.07
C ARG A 60 -24.02 -15.22 5.66
N GLN A 61 -24.69 -16.06 4.88
CA GLN A 61 -26.08 -15.85 4.45
C GLN A 61 -27.05 -15.75 5.64
N SER A 62 -26.92 -16.64 6.60
CA SER A 62 -27.75 -16.64 7.81
C SER A 62 -27.55 -15.37 8.65
N VAL A 63 -26.31 -14.91 8.78
CA VAL A 63 -25.98 -13.65 9.48
C VAL A 63 -26.59 -12.45 8.76
N GLU A 64 -26.50 -12.36 7.43
CA GLU A 64 -27.13 -11.27 6.66
C GLU A 64 -28.65 -11.26 6.78
N GLN A 65 -29.29 -12.43 6.74
CA GLN A 65 -30.73 -12.55 6.98
C GLN A 65 -31.12 -12.10 8.40
N ALA A 66 -30.32 -12.46 9.41
CA ALA A 66 -30.55 -12.05 10.78
C ALA A 66 -30.37 -10.53 10.95
N ILE A 67 -29.38 -9.91 10.28
CA ILE A 67 -29.17 -8.46 10.25
C ILE A 67 -30.36 -7.76 9.58
N ALA A 68 -30.79 -8.23 8.40
CA ALA A 68 -31.94 -7.68 7.69
C ALA A 68 -33.21 -7.74 8.52
N LYS A 69 -33.44 -8.84 9.25
CA LYS A 69 -34.61 -9.04 10.11
C LYS A 69 -34.57 -8.17 11.38
N THR A 70 -33.38 -7.95 11.96
CA THR A 70 -33.24 -7.22 13.23
C THR A 70 -32.99 -5.72 13.03
N GLY A 71 -32.59 -5.30 11.84
CA GLY A 71 -32.13 -3.93 11.55
C GLY A 71 -30.86 -3.55 12.35
N SER A 72 -30.07 -4.53 12.80
CA SER A 72 -28.96 -4.28 13.74
C SER A 72 -27.77 -5.19 13.47
N THR A 73 -26.56 -4.61 13.51
CA THR A 73 -25.27 -5.33 13.46
C THR A 73 -24.72 -5.69 14.84
N SER A 74 -25.46 -5.41 15.91
CA SER A 74 -25.03 -5.79 17.27
C SER A 74 -24.88 -7.32 17.40
N PRO A 75 -23.67 -7.83 17.77
CA PRO A 75 -23.43 -9.28 17.87
C PRO A 75 -24.43 -10.00 18.75
N ALA A 76 -24.86 -9.37 19.85
CA ALA A 76 -25.83 -9.94 20.77
C ALA A 76 -27.23 -10.08 20.14
N LYS A 77 -27.68 -9.07 19.37
CA LYS A 77 -29.00 -9.10 18.70
C LYS A 77 -28.99 -10.09 17.54
N VAL A 78 -27.94 -10.07 16.72
CA VAL A 78 -27.80 -10.99 15.59
C VAL A 78 -27.75 -12.43 16.08
N ARG A 79 -26.96 -12.74 17.12
CA ARG A 79 -26.89 -14.08 17.71
C ARG A 79 -28.24 -14.57 18.18
N ARG A 80 -29.00 -13.76 18.93
CA ARG A 80 -30.35 -14.14 19.37
C ARG A 80 -31.28 -14.41 18.20
N ALA A 81 -31.14 -13.68 17.10
CA ALA A 81 -31.95 -13.92 15.90
C ALA A 81 -31.58 -15.22 15.21
N LEU A 82 -30.30 -15.57 15.15
CA LEU A 82 -29.79 -16.86 14.64
C LEU A 82 -30.25 -18.04 15.51
N GLU A 83 -30.14 -17.94 16.84
CA GLU A 83 -30.61 -18.93 17.78
C GLU A 83 -32.12 -19.19 17.62
N ARG A 84 -32.94 -18.13 17.46
CA ARG A 84 -34.38 -18.27 17.18
C ARG A 84 -34.70 -18.93 15.84
N ALA A 85 -33.77 -18.78 14.87
CA ALA A 85 -33.89 -19.43 13.57
C ALA A 85 -33.32 -20.88 13.56
N GLY A 86 -32.84 -21.38 14.68
CA GLY A 86 -32.22 -22.69 14.79
C GLY A 86 -30.85 -22.81 14.16
N VAL A 87 -30.20 -21.66 13.84
CA VAL A 87 -28.90 -21.64 13.18
C VAL A 87 -27.80 -21.46 14.22
N GLN A 88 -26.94 -22.48 14.29
CA GLN A 88 -25.75 -22.42 15.16
C GLN A 88 -24.57 -21.82 14.40
N VAL A 89 -24.07 -20.69 14.89
CA VAL A 89 -22.88 -20.03 14.35
C VAL A 89 -21.86 -19.89 15.47
N PRO A 90 -20.60 -20.33 15.25
CA PRO A 90 -19.55 -20.12 16.23
C PRO A 90 -19.43 -18.63 16.57
N ARG A 91 -19.35 -18.34 17.88
CA ARG A 91 -19.30 -16.94 18.37
C ARG A 91 -18.16 -16.15 17.71
N ASP A 92 -17.04 -16.81 17.53
CA ASP A 92 -15.83 -16.20 16.98
C ASP A 92 -16.00 -15.88 15.50
N ASP A 93 -16.58 -16.78 14.70
CA ASP A 93 -16.86 -16.53 13.28
C ASP A 93 -17.90 -15.43 13.09
N LEU A 94 -18.93 -15.38 13.94
CA LEU A 94 -19.90 -14.28 13.95
C LEU A 94 -19.22 -12.93 14.23
N ASN A 95 -18.36 -12.87 15.25
CA ASN A 95 -17.66 -11.65 15.62
C ASN A 95 -16.67 -11.19 14.51
N VAL A 96 -15.94 -12.14 13.93
CA VAL A 96 -15.04 -11.87 12.80
C VAL A 96 -15.83 -11.36 11.61
N TYR A 97 -16.93 -12.04 11.26
CA TYR A 97 -17.78 -11.65 10.15
C TYR A 97 -18.33 -10.22 10.30
N LEU A 98 -18.98 -9.93 11.44
CA LEU A 98 -19.55 -8.60 11.70
C LEU A 98 -18.49 -7.51 11.68
N ARG A 99 -17.33 -7.77 12.27
CA ARG A 99 -16.22 -6.82 12.28
C ARG A 99 -15.66 -6.55 10.87
N LEU A 100 -15.53 -7.57 10.03
CA LEU A 100 -15.04 -7.43 8.66
C LEU A 100 -16.09 -6.78 7.75
N ARG A 101 -17.36 -7.13 7.93
CA ARG A 101 -18.49 -6.55 7.20
C ARG A 101 -18.63 -5.06 7.46
N ASP A 102 -18.52 -4.65 8.72
CA ASP A 102 -18.65 -3.25 9.14
C ASP A 102 -17.32 -2.49 9.07
N ALA A 103 -16.21 -3.19 8.79
CA ALA A 103 -14.93 -2.55 8.55
C ALA A 103 -15.01 -1.73 7.25
N ARG A 104 -15.63 -0.57 7.36
CA ARG A 104 -15.55 0.48 6.36
C ARG A 104 -14.08 0.73 6.09
N VAL A 105 -13.76 0.88 4.82
CA VAL A 105 -12.47 1.40 4.40
C VAL A 105 -12.22 2.66 5.21
N ASP A 106 -11.25 2.64 6.11
CA ASP A 106 -10.92 3.80 6.91
C ASP A 106 -10.30 4.84 5.96
N LEU A 107 -11.04 5.93 5.72
CA LEU A 107 -10.59 7.00 4.84
C LEU A 107 -9.34 7.68 5.38
N GLY A 108 -9.12 7.65 6.70
CA GLY A 108 -7.90 8.13 7.34
C GLY A 108 -6.69 7.29 6.93
N ASP A 109 -6.79 5.97 7.05
CA ASP A 109 -5.74 5.06 6.60
C ASP A 109 -5.48 5.20 5.09
N MET A 110 -6.53 5.36 4.28
CA MET A 110 -6.39 5.58 2.84
C MET A 110 -5.64 6.87 2.52
N TYR A 111 -5.94 7.95 3.24
CA TYR A 111 -5.24 9.21 3.08
C TYR A 111 -3.74 9.04 3.34
N GLU A 112 -3.38 8.44 4.47
CA GLU A 112 -1.98 8.22 4.86
C GLU A 112 -1.24 7.31 3.87
N PHE A 113 -1.88 6.22 3.41
CA PHE A 113 -1.27 5.32 2.43
C PHE A 113 -1.02 6.02 1.09
N ILE A 114 -1.97 6.80 0.60
CA ILE A 114 -1.83 7.56 -0.65
C ILE A 114 -0.72 8.59 -0.51
N ARG A 115 -0.72 9.37 0.58
CA ARG A 115 0.33 10.35 0.89
C ARG A 115 1.72 9.70 0.90
N GLU A 116 1.86 8.55 1.53
CA GLU A 116 3.12 7.82 1.59
C GLU A 116 3.56 7.31 0.20
N ILE A 117 2.64 6.81 -0.61
CA ILE A 117 2.90 6.42 -2.01
C ILE A 117 3.37 7.62 -2.82
N GLU A 118 2.67 8.75 -2.74
CA GLU A 118 3.02 9.97 -3.46
C GLU A 118 4.43 10.45 -3.10
N LEU A 119 4.74 10.57 -1.82
CA LEU A 119 6.06 10.99 -1.33
C LEU A 119 7.18 10.07 -1.83
N ARG A 120 6.94 8.75 -1.83
CA ARG A 120 7.93 7.78 -2.31
C ARG A 120 8.16 7.87 -3.81
N LEU A 121 7.09 8.01 -4.58
CA LEU A 121 7.21 8.17 -6.04
C LEU A 121 7.92 9.48 -6.38
N HIS A 122 7.62 10.58 -5.69
CA HIS A 122 8.31 11.85 -5.88
C HIS A 122 9.81 11.71 -5.57
N LYS A 123 10.16 11.14 -4.42
CA LYS A 123 11.56 10.92 -4.03
C LYS A 123 12.30 10.05 -5.04
N LEU A 124 11.67 8.94 -5.47
CA LEU A 124 12.25 8.03 -6.46
C LEU A 124 12.52 8.74 -7.79
N VAL A 125 11.53 9.45 -8.32
CA VAL A 125 11.67 10.19 -9.59
C VAL A 125 12.79 11.21 -9.50
N GLN A 126 12.80 12.05 -8.45
CA GLN A 126 13.83 13.06 -8.27
C GLN A 126 15.22 12.44 -8.17
N GLN A 127 15.41 11.44 -7.33
CA GLN A 127 16.71 10.79 -7.12
C GLN A 127 17.25 10.17 -8.42
N VAL A 128 16.39 9.48 -9.17
CA VAL A 128 16.82 8.82 -10.41
C VAL A 128 17.13 9.83 -11.50
N LEU A 129 16.30 10.85 -11.66
CA LEU A 129 16.54 11.88 -12.69
C LEU A 129 17.76 12.75 -12.35
N VAL A 130 18.00 13.05 -11.07
CA VAL A 130 19.22 13.75 -10.64
C VAL A 130 20.46 12.89 -10.93
N ALA A 131 20.41 11.59 -10.66
CA ALA A 131 21.52 10.70 -10.96
C ALA A 131 21.80 10.57 -12.46
N GLU A 132 20.76 10.61 -13.31
CA GLU A 132 20.91 10.47 -14.77
C GLU A 132 21.33 11.79 -15.45
N TYR A 133 20.77 12.92 -15.03
CA TYR A 133 20.93 14.21 -15.73
C TYR A 133 21.74 15.26 -14.95
N GLY A 134 22.09 14.98 -13.70
CA GLY A 134 22.75 15.92 -12.80
C GLY A 134 21.79 16.93 -12.14
N GLU A 135 22.20 17.49 -10.99
CA GLU A 135 21.39 18.36 -10.14
C GLU A 135 20.85 19.60 -10.89
N ALA A 136 21.65 20.20 -11.78
CA ALA A 136 21.25 21.42 -12.50
C ALA A 136 20.27 21.16 -13.65
N GLU A 137 20.27 19.97 -14.25
CA GLU A 137 19.61 19.73 -15.53
C GLU A 137 18.41 18.75 -15.44
N TRP A 138 18.29 17.97 -14.35
CA TRP A 138 17.28 16.90 -14.24
C TRP A 138 15.86 17.39 -14.46
N TRP A 139 15.53 18.58 -13.91
CA TRP A 139 14.20 19.18 -14.07
C TRP A 139 13.90 19.51 -15.54
N ARG A 140 14.89 20.05 -16.25
CA ARG A 140 14.73 20.47 -17.63
C ARG A 140 14.76 19.31 -18.62
N LYS A 141 15.62 18.31 -18.38
CA LYS A 141 15.81 17.18 -19.29
C LYS A 141 14.86 16.02 -18.99
N GLY A 142 14.65 15.67 -17.74
CA GLY A 142 13.87 14.53 -17.30
C GLY A 142 12.36 14.78 -17.17
N VAL A 143 11.93 16.05 -16.99
CA VAL A 143 10.51 16.37 -16.83
C VAL A 143 9.93 16.93 -18.12
N PRO A 144 8.79 16.41 -18.63
CA PRO A 144 8.12 16.91 -19.83
C PRO A 144 7.82 18.42 -19.76
N LEU A 145 7.91 19.12 -20.89
CA LEU A 145 7.74 20.58 -20.95
C LEU A 145 6.38 21.02 -20.37
N HIS A 146 5.29 20.40 -20.81
CA HIS A 146 3.95 20.74 -20.34
C HIS A 146 3.78 20.55 -18.84
N VAL A 147 4.42 19.53 -18.22
CA VAL A 147 4.41 19.34 -16.76
C VAL A 147 5.12 20.50 -16.05
N ARG A 148 6.26 20.96 -16.63
CA ARG A 148 7.00 22.11 -16.08
C ARG A 148 6.22 23.40 -16.17
N GLU A 149 5.50 23.61 -17.30
CA GLU A 149 4.62 24.74 -17.53
C GLU A 149 3.44 24.75 -16.55
N ASP A 150 2.78 23.60 -16.34
CA ASP A 150 1.68 23.47 -15.37
C ASP A 150 2.15 23.76 -13.95
N CYS A 151 3.33 23.26 -13.57
CA CYS A 151 3.91 23.53 -12.25
C CYS A 151 4.27 25.02 -12.07
N ALA A 152 4.84 25.65 -13.08
CA ALA A 152 5.16 27.09 -13.04
C ALA A 152 3.89 27.93 -12.91
N LEU A 153 2.86 27.63 -13.71
CA LEU A 153 1.57 28.31 -13.63
C LEU A 153 0.88 28.13 -12.27
N THR A 154 1.00 26.95 -11.69
CA THR A 154 0.44 26.68 -10.36
C THR A 154 1.18 27.47 -9.28
N ASN A 155 2.52 27.51 -9.34
CA ASN A 155 3.34 28.30 -8.44
C ASN A 155 3.01 29.79 -8.50
N GLU A 156 2.81 30.36 -9.70
CA GLU A 156 2.42 31.77 -9.89
C GLU A 156 1.05 32.12 -9.30
N ARG A 157 0.16 31.12 -9.17
CA ARG A 157 -1.18 31.29 -8.60
C ARG A 157 -1.23 31.00 -7.11
N ASP A 158 -0.17 30.47 -6.54
CA ASP A 158 -0.11 30.14 -5.12
C ASP A 158 0.14 31.41 -4.31
N SER A 159 -0.64 31.60 -3.26
CA SER A 159 -0.46 32.71 -2.32
C SER A 159 0.82 32.60 -1.48
N GLU A 160 1.33 31.37 -1.32
CA GLU A 160 2.55 31.05 -0.59
C GLU A 160 3.49 30.20 -1.47
N PRO A 161 4.07 30.77 -2.54
CA PRO A 161 4.83 30.01 -3.51
C PRO A 161 6.09 29.39 -2.91
N VAL A 162 6.40 28.16 -3.31
CA VAL A 162 7.62 27.45 -2.89
C VAL A 162 8.71 27.58 -3.95
N ALA A 163 9.97 27.58 -3.50
CA ALA A 163 11.12 27.77 -4.39
C ALA A 163 11.30 26.65 -5.44
N THR A 164 10.82 25.44 -5.15
CA THR A 164 11.03 24.29 -6.01
C THR A 164 9.74 23.94 -6.75
N LEU A 165 9.70 24.17 -8.06
CA LEU A 165 8.54 23.87 -8.92
C LEU A 165 8.10 22.39 -8.86
N TYR A 166 9.03 21.49 -8.56
CA TYR A 166 8.72 20.06 -8.43
C TYR A 166 7.68 19.76 -7.34
N CYS A 167 7.55 20.61 -6.32
CA CYS A 167 6.53 20.46 -5.26
C CYS A 167 5.09 20.59 -5.79
N TYR A 168 4.89 21.15 -6.97
CA TYR A 168 3.58 21.28 -7.62
C TYR A 168 3.24 20.10 -8.53
N THR A 169 4.11 19.09 -8.64
CA THR A 169 3.79 17.90 -9.42
C THR A 169 2.71 17.06 -8.74
N THR A 170 1.81 16.50 -9.55
CA THR A 170 0.71 15.64 -9.13
C THR A 170 0.98 14.18 -9.51
N VAL A 171 0.15 13.24 -9.05
CA VAL A 171 0.21 11.84 -9.49
C VAL A 171 0.11 11.70 -11.01
N MET A 172 -0.68 12.56 -11.67
CA MET A 172 -0.80 12.54 -13.13
C MET A 172 0.46 13.09 -13.82
N HIS A 173 1.12 14.08 -13.23
CA HIS A 173 2.43 14.54 -13.69
C HIS A 173 3.50 13.44 -13.52
N LEU A 174 3.51 12.74 -12.37
CA LEU A 174 4.39 11.58 -12.18
C LEU A 174 4.14 10.51 -13.26
N ARG A 175 2.88 10.20 -13.58
CA ARG A 175 2.55 9.28 -14.67
C ARG A 175 3.18 9.70 -16.00
N GLN A 176 3.10 10.99 -16.35
CA GLN A 176 3.67 11.51 -17.59
C GLN A 176 5.20 11.46 -17.60
N ILE A 177 5.83 11.75 -16.46
CA ILE A 177 7.28 11.61 -16.28
C ILE A 177 7.70 10.14 -16.43
N PHE A 178 7.00 9.20 -15.78
CA PHE A 178 7.26 7.77 -15.94
C PHE A 178 7.05 7.29 -17.37
N ASP A 179 6.03 7.80 -18.06
CA ASP A 179 5.77 7.42 -19.45
C ASP A 179 6.93 7.85 -20.36
N ARG A 180 7.43 9.07 -20.22
CA ARG A 180 8.56 9.59 -20.99
C ARG A 180 9.88 8.92 -20.62
N GLU A 181 10.20 8.85 -19.34
CA GLU A 181 11.50 8.44 -18.82
C GLU A 181 11.51 6.97 -18.34
N TRP A 182 10.63 6.15 -18.91
CA TRP A 182 10.46 4.77 -18.45
C TRP A 182 11.75 3.99 -18.34
N ASN A 183 12.61 4.03 -19.37
CA ASN A 183 13.86 3.26 -19.40
C ASN A 183 14.86 3.66 -18.32
N VAL A 184 14.79 4.90 -17.83
CA VAL A 184 15.60 5.42 -16.74
C VAL A 184 14.99 5.03 -15.39
N LEU A 185 13.70 5.32 -15.22
CA LEU A 185 13.00 5.16 -13.95
C LEU A 185 12.71 3.69 -13.58
N LEU A 186 12.54 2.80 -14.56
CA LEU A 186 12.27 1.38 -14.32
C LEU A 186 13.34 0.69 -13.47
N ARG A 187 14.59 1.21 -13.49
CA ARG A 187 15.73 0.65 -12.75
C ARG A 187 15.51 0.73 -11.23
N ALA A 188 14.81 1.76 -10.78
CA ALA A 188 14.51 1.98 -9.36
C ALA A 188 13.16 1.40 -8.92
N LEU A 189 12.32 0.91 -9.86
CA LEU A 189 11.07 0.27 -9.52
C LEU A 189 11.30 -1.18 -9.04
N PRO A 190 10.51 -1.66 -8.05
CA PRO A 190 10.54 -3.05 -7.63
C PRO A 190 10.10 -3.99 -8.76
N GLY A 191 10.59 -5.23 -8.74
CA GLY A 191 10.50 -6.18 -9.84
C GLY A 191 9.12 -6.36 -10.47
N ARG A 192 8.05 -6.35 -9.66
CA ARG A 192 6.67 -6.47 -10.17
C ARG A 192 6.16 -5.21 -10.86
N LEU A 193 6.57 -4.02 -10.41
CA LEU A 193 6.13 -2.74 -10.98
C LEU A 193 6.88 -2.38 -12.27
N ARG A 194 8.07 -2.92 -12.47
CA ARG A 194 8.89 -2.67 -13.68
C ARG A 194 8.62 -3.61 -14.84
N SER A 195 7.89 -4.71 -14.62
CA SER A 195 7.68 -5.75 -15.61
C SER A 195 6.72 -5.35 -16.74
N ASP A 196 5.79 -4.43 -16.46
CA ASP A 196 4.76 -4.01 -17.41
C ASP A 196 4.50 -2.50 -17.29
N LYS A 197 5.03 -1.73 -18.27
CA LYS A 197 4.84 -0.27 -18.34
C LYS A 197 3.35 0.13 -18.41
N PRO A 198 2.55 -0.42 -19.33
CA PRO A 198 1.11 -0.13 -19.39
C PRO A 198 0.38 -0.37 -18.07
N GLU A 199 0.63 -1.49 -17.41
CA GLU A 199 0.00 -1.83 -16.13
C GLU A 199 0.41 -0.84 -15.04
N PHE A 200 1.70 -0.50 -14.97
CA PHE A 200 2.18 0.51 -14.01
C PHE A 200 1.54 1.88 -14.24
N LEU A 201 1.51 2.38 -15.47
CA LEU A 201 0.88 3.65 -15.79
C LEU A 201 -0.63 3.66 -15.53
N ALA A 202 -1.33 2.54 -15.79
CA ALA A 202 -2.73 2.36 -15.42
C ALA A 202 -2.93 2.38 -13.90
N SER A 203 -1.99 1.82 -13.14
CA SER A 203 -2.02 1.85 -11.68
C SER A 203 -1.95 3.27 -11.12
N LEU A 204 -1.16 4.17 -11.72
CA LEU A 204 -1.10 5.58 -11.34
C LEU A 204 -2.42 6.32 -11.66
N VAL A 205 -3.07 6.00 -12.78
CA VAL A 205 -4.41 6.54 -13.09
C VAL A 205 -5.43 6.09 -12.05
N ARG A 206 -5.42 4.81 -11.68
CA ARG A 206 -6.29 4.28 -10.62
C ARG A 206 -6.01 4.95 -9.28
N LEU A 207 -4.73 5.09 -8.91
CA LEU A 207 -4.32 5.80 -7.69
C LEU A 207 -4.87 7.23 -7.66
N ASN A 208 -4.73 7.98 -8.75
CA ASN A 208 -5.24 9.34 -8.84
C ASN A 208 -6.76 9.41 -8.69
N ARG A 209 -7.50 8.47 -9.30
CA ARG A 209 -8.96 8.36 -9.11
C ARG A 209 -9.33 8.17 -7.63
N ILE A 210 -8.67 7.22 -6.97
CA ILE A 210 -8.92 6.93 -5.55
C ILE A 210 -8.54 8.14 -4.67
N ARG A 211 -7.38 8.76 -4.94
CA ARG A 211 -6.93 9.99 -4.26
C ARG A 211 -7.99 11.09 -4.33
N ASN A 212 -8.53 11.32 -5.52
CA ASN A 212 -9.55 12.36 -5.70
C ASN A 212 -10.84 12.06 -4.92
N VAL A 213 -11.20 10.79 -4.72
CA VAL A 213 -12.34 10.39 -3.87
C VAL A 213 -12.02 10.65 -2.39
N VAL A 214 -10.82 10.27 -1.94
CA VAL A 214 -10.38 10.47 -0.54
C VAL A 214 -10.28 11.95 -0.18
N MET A 215 -9.73 12.76 -1.10
CA MET A 215 -9.53 14.20 -0.88
C MET A 215 -10.82 15.03 -1.02
N HIS A 216 -11.84 14.48 -1.69
CA HIS A 216 -13.11 15.18 -1.93
C HIS A 216 -14.31 14.35 -1.48
N PRO A 217 -14.44 14.06 -0.17
CA PRO A 217 -15.48 13.18 0.37
C PRO A 217 -16.90 13.70 0.10
N VAL A 218 -17.04 15.00 -0.15
CA VAL A 218 -18.34 15.64 -0.48
C VAL A 218 -18.98 15.07 -1.75
N LYS A 219 -18.20 14.44 -2.64
CA LYS A 219 -18.73 13.81 -3.85
C LYS A 219 -19.57 12.55 -3.58
N GLY A 220 -19.61 12.07 -2.34
CA GLY A 220 -20.41 10.92 -1.94
C GLY A 220 -20.04 9.59 -2.61
N ILE A 221 -18.90 9.54 -3.29
CA ILE A 221 -18.40 8.31 -3.94
C ILE A 221 -17.82 7.42 -2.86
N LEU A 222 -18.32 6.20 -2.77
CA LEU A 222 -17.79 5.19 -1.84
C LEU A 222 -16.65 4.43 -2.52
N LEU A 223 -15.55 4.29 -1.80
CA LEU A 223 -14.46 3.38 -2.17
C LEU A 223 -14.87 1.96 -1.82
N ASN A 224 -14.53 1.02 -2.69
CA ASN A 224 -14.74 -0.39 -2.45
C ASN A 224 -13.48 -1.04 -1.84
N GLU A 225 -13.63 -2.28 -1.39
CA GLU A 225 -12.53 -3.03 -0.78
C GLU A 225 -11.38 -3.28 -1.78
N ASP A 226 -11.69 -3.45 -3.06
CA ASP A 226 -10.67 -3.64 -4.10
C ASP A 226 -9.79 -2.39 -4.29
N ASP A 227 -10.34 -1.19 -4.09
CA ASP A 227 -9.58 0.05 -4.14
C ASP A 227 -8.66 0.19 -2.93
N PHE A 228 -9.12 -0.21 -1.74
CA PHE A 228 -8.30 -0.26 -0.53
C PHE A 228 -7.16 -1.26 -0.65
N ASP A 229 -7.46 -2.47 -1.09
CA ASP A 229 -6.46 -3.52 -1.30
C ASP A 229 -5.44 -3.15 -2.39
N PHE A 230 -5.87 -2.44 -3.42
CA PHE A 230 -4.98 -1.91 -4.45
C PHE A 230 -3.97 -0.91 -3.85
N VAL A 231 -4.44 0.09 -3.11
CA VAL A 231 -3.57 1.11 -2.49
C VAL A 231 -2.58 0.46 -1.52
N ARG A 232 -3.03 -0.49 -0.71
CA ARG A 232 -2.18 -1.22 0.24
C ARG A 232 -1.10 -2.04 -0.46
N ARG A 233 -1.45 -2.75 -1.54
CA ARG A 233 -0.48 -3.52 -2.34
C ARG A 233 0.55 -2.61 -3.00
N LEU A 234 0.12 -1.51 -3.62
CA LEU A 234 1.02 -0.56 -4.26
C LEU A 234 1.99 0.05 -3.25
N ARG A 235 1.49 0.48 -2.08
CA ARG A 235 2.31 0.97 -0.97
C ARG A 235 3.35 -0.06 -0.54
N TRP A 236 2.93 -1.29 -0.32
CA TRP A 236 3.84 -2.36 0.09
C TRP A 236 4.92 -2.66 -0.95
N GLN A 237 4.56 -2.69 -2.24
CA GLN A 237 5.51 -2.91 -3.32
C GLN A 237 6.58 -1.82 -3.35
N LEU A 238 6.21 -0.56 -3.17
CA LEU A 238 7.16 0.56 -3.11
C LEU A 238 8.05 0.51 -1.87
N LEU A 239 7.53 0.09 -0.72
CA LEU A 239 8.30 -0.12 0.51
C LEU A 239 9.41 -1.17 0.37
N GLN A 240 9.14 -2.22 -0.41
CA GLN A 240 10.17 -3.26 -0.64
C GLN A 240 11.33 -2.74 -1.48
N ALA A 241 11.09 -1.81 -2.40
CA ALA A 241 12.14 -1.23 -3.22
C ALA A 241 13.18 -0.45 -2.39
N GLU A 242 12.73 0.34 -1.42
CA GLU A 242 13.65 1.10 -0.57
C GLU A 242 14.57 0.21 0.24
N LYS A 243 14.05 -0.85 0.85
CA LYS A 243 14.85 -1.79 1.64
C LYS A 243 15.93 -2.49 0.81
N ILE A 244 15.62 -2.84 -0.43
CA ILE A 244 16.60 -3.46 -1.35
C ILE A 244 17.67 -2.44 -1.74
N SER A 245 17.29 -1.19 -2.00
CA SER A 245 18.20 -0.11 -2.35
C SER A 245 19.15 0.27 -1.19
N GLU A 246 18.62 0.34 0.03
CA GLU A 246 19.41 0.61 1.24
C GLU A 246 20.41 -0.50 1.54
N GLN A 247 20.03 -1.76 1.37
CA GLN A 247 20.93 -2.91 1.54
C GLN A 247 22.03 -2.96 0.48
N ALA A 248 21.70 -2.62 -0.77
CA ALA A 248 22.68 -2.55 -1.86
C ALA A 248 23.68 -1.40 -1.65
N GLY A 249 23.24 -0.27 -1.12
CA GLY A 249 24.10 0.87 -0.80
C GLY A 249 25.05 0.61 0.37
N GLN A 250 24.63 -0.18 1.36
CA GLN A 250 25.46 -0.57 2.50
C GLN A 250 26.48 -1.66 2.17
N SER A 251 26.30 -2.39 1.07
CA SER A 251 27.21 -3.46 0.61
C SER A 251 28.24 -2.97 -0.39
N ALA A 252 28.25 -1.70 -0.76
CA ALA A 252 29.30 -1.13 -1.61
C ALA A 252 30.62 -1.07 -0.82
N PRO A 253 31.74 -1.61 -1.35
CA PRO A 253 33.02 -1.54 -0.66
C PRO A 253 33.43 -0.09 -0.47
N GLN A 254 33.81 0.27 0.75
CA GLN A 254 34.37 1.60 1.04
C GLN A 254 35.55 1.86 0.10
N PRO A 255 35.65 3.02 -0.54
CA PRO A 255 36.83 3.36 -1.31
C PRO A 255 38.07 3.23 -0.40
N ALA A 256 39.10 2.53 -0.93
CA ALA A 256 40.36 2.35 -0.22
C ALA A 256 40.86 3.72 0.25
N PRO A 257 41.43 3.80 1.48
CA PRO A 257 41.97 5.06 1.98
C PRO A 257 43.02 5.56 1.01
N SER A 258 42.94 6.81 0.63
CA SER A 258 43.92 7.46 -0.23
C SER A 258 45.33 7.29 0.36
N PRO A 259 46.36 6.96 -0.43
CA PRO A 259 47.72 6.84 0.09
C PRO A 259 48.15 8.14 0.75
N GLU A 260 48.68 8.03 1.97
CA GLU A 260 49.25 9.18 2.69
C GLU A 260 50.30 9.87 1.82
N PRO A 261 50.33 11.21 1.80
CA PRO A 261 51.38 11.94 1.11
C PRO A 261 52.74 11.60 1.76
N PRO A 262 53.82 11.46 0.95
CA PRO A 262 55.15 11.16 1.46
C PRO A 262 55.58 12.24 2.46
N GLN A 263 56.04 11.80 3.62
CA GLN A 263 56.60 12.70 4.64
C GLN A 263 57.85 13.42 4.06
N PRO A 264 58.03 14.71 4.30
CA PRO A 264 59.21 15.41 3.87
C PRO A 264 60.42 14.83 4.58
N ALA A 265 61.46 14.45 3.77
CA ALA A 265 62.74 14.00 4.29
C ALA A 265 63.34 15.10 5.16
N GLU A 266 63.61 14.80 6.43
CA GLU A 266 64.45 15.63 7.28
C GLU A 266 65.85 15.77 6.63
N ALA A 267 66.16 17.01 6.24
CA ALA A 267 67.52 17.34 5.81
C ALA A 267 68.39 17.46 7.02
N ALA A 268 69.43 16.63 7.07
CA ALA A 268 70.54 16.70 8.01
C ALA A 268 71.55 17.79 7.58
#